data_c8244660ae7b48c003a9c9e39d3b7e22
#
_entry.id   c8244660ae7b48c003a9c9e39d3b7e22
#
_cell.length_a   1.000
_cell.length_b   1.000
_cell.length_c   1.000
_cell.angle_alpha   90.00
_cell.angle_beta   90.00
_cell.angle_gamma   90.00
#
_symmetry.space_group_name_H-M   'P 1'
#
loop_
_entity.id
_entity.type
_entity.pdbx_description
1 polymer ?
#
loop_
_entity_poly.entity_id
_entity_poly.type
_entity_poly.pdbx_seq_one_letter_code
_entity_poly.pdbx_strand_id
1 'polypeptide(L)'
;MIIIGYPGIGKTTLAGRDHKYIDLESSNFKINGEKSEDWYKVYCKVAEDLSRQGYIVFVSSHSVVREALKGSEEAVAVAYPIGTLEKRWVTKLGDRYNKTNSEKDRTAYKRAKDHFNEDIVSLLNYPTHHHVCLTTMDYDLESEIIRMINHDIFRLF
;
A
#
# COMPACT_ATOMS: atom_id res chain seq x y z
N MET A 1 -10.90 -3.79 -6.38
CA MET A 1 -9.87 -4.42 -5.53
C MET A 1 -9.14 -3.34 -4.73
N ILE A 2 -8.85 -3.62 -3.48
CA ILE A 2 -8.06 -2.74 -2.60
C ILE A 2 -6.68 -3.35 -2.41
N ILE A 3 -5.62 -2.56 -2.52
CA ILE A 3 -4.25 -3.02 -2.30
C ILE A 3 -3.62 -2.21 -1.16
N ILE A 4 -3.33 -2.89 -0.06
CA ILE A 4 -2.59 -2.31 1.06
C ILE A 4 -1.11 -2.30 0.66
N GLY A 5 -0.54 -1.12 0.43
CA GLY A 5 0.80 -0.97 -0.12
C GLY A 5 1.81 -0.40 0.86
N TYR A 6 2.94 -1.07 1.00
CA TYR A 6 4.08 -0.56 1.74
C TYR A 6 4.59 0.74 1.11
N PRO A 7 5.08 1.70 1.90
CA PRO A 7 5.62 2.95 1.34
C PRO A 7 6.75 2.71 0.33
N GLY A 8 6.73 3.45 -0.76
CA GLY A 8 7.77 3.42 -1.78
C GLY A 8 7.56 2.42 -2.91
N ILE A 9 6.45 1.68 -2.95
CA ILE A 9 6.22 0.68 -4.01
C ILE A 9 5.85 1.28 -5.37
N GLY A 10 5.53 2.57 -5.46
CA GLY A 10 5.20 3.23 -6.72
C GLY A 10 3.72 3.51 -6.95
N LYS A 11 2.93 3.55 -5.88
CA LYS A 11 1.47 3.79 -5.93
C LYS A 11 1.11 5.08 -6.65
N THR A 12 1.73 6.19 -6.24
CA THR A 12 1.45 7.52 -6.80
C THR A 12 1.82 7.59 -8.28
N THR A 13 2.96 7.01 -8.66
CA THR A 13 3.43 6.98 -10.04
C THR A 13 2.47 6.20 -10.93
N LEU A 14 2.04 5.02 -10.50
CA LEU A 14 1.11 4.19 -11.27
C LEU A 14 -0.27 4.84 -11.40
N ALA A 15 -0.80 5.37 -10.30
CA ALA A 15 -2.09 6.08 -10.32
C ALA A 15 -2.05 7.34 -11.20
N GLY A 16 -0.90 8.00 -11.30
CA GLY A 16 -0.72 9.19 -12.14
C GLY A 16 -0.71 8.90 -13.63
N ARG A 17 -0.39 7.68 -14.06
CA ARG A 17 -0.31 7.33 -15.47
C ARG A 17 -1.47 6.47 -15.99
N ASP A 18 -2.27 5.86 -15.10
CA ASP A 18 -3.38 4.99 -15.48
C ASP A 18 -4.57 5.22 -14.55
N HIS A 19 -5.69 5.65 -15.12
CA HIS A 19 -6.91 6.05 -14.39
C HIS A 19 -7.64 4.89 -13.69
N LYS A 20 -7.33 3.64 -13.99
CA LYS A 20 -7.92 2.50 -13.26
C LYS A 20 -7.32 2.32 -11.87
N TYR A 21 -6.19 2.95 -11.58
CA TYR A 21 -5.53 2.94 -10.28
C TYR A 21 -5.79 4.25 -9.55
N ILE A 22 -6.13 4.16 -8.27
CA ILE A 22 -6.31 5.31 -7.39
C ILE A 22 -5.38 5.16 -6.20
N ASP A 23 -4.55 6.16 -5.96
CA ASP A 23 -3.73 6.25 -4.74
C ASP A 23 -4.49 7.07 -3.70
N LEU A 24 -5.13 6.37 -2.75
CA LEU A 24 -5.93 7.02 -1.72
C LEU A 24 -5.03 7.48 -0.57
N GLU A 25 -4.73 8.77 -0.56
CA GLU A 25 -3.82 9.37 0.41
C GLU A 25 -4.51 9.59 1.76
N SER A 26 -3.97 8.99 2.82
CA SER A 26 -4.51 9.14 4.16
C SER A 26 -4.43 10.58 4.69
N SER A 27 -3.47 11.36 4.20
CA SER A 27 -3.33 12.77 4.55
C SER A 27 -4.51 13.65 4.11
N ASN A 28 -5.26 13.24 3.08
CA ASN A 28 -6.47 13.94 2.63
C ASN A 28 -7.64 13.81 3.62
N PHE A 29 -7.50 12.96 4.63
CA PHE A 29 -8.50 12.74 5.68
C PHE A 29 -8.21 13.51 6.97
N LYS A 30 -7.26 14.45 6.91
CA LYS A 30 -6.99 15.40 7.99
C LYS A 30 -7.95 16.57 7.93
N ILE A 31 -8.42 17.00 9.10
CA ILE A 31 -9.21 18.21 9.27
C ILE A 31 -8.36 19.18 10.09
N ASN A 32 -8.13 20.39 9.58
CA ASN A 32 -7.25 21.39 10.21
C ASN A 32 -5.85 20.87 10.56
N GLY A 33 -5.28 20.04 9.67
CA GLY A 33 -3.94 19.46 9.84
C GLY A 33 -3.89 18.21 10.72
N GLU A 34 -5.00 17.80 11.33
CA GLU A 34 -5.07 16.63 12.21
C GLU A 34 -6.11 15.62 11.71
N LYS A 35 -5.80 14.33 11.89
CA LYS A 35 -6.76 13.26 11.67
C LYS A 35 -7.62 13.09 12.92
N SER A 36 -8.95 12.91 12.74
CA SER A 36 -9.81 12.48 13.84
C SER A 36 -9.42 11.07 14.29
N GLU A 37 -9.80 10.69 15.52
CA GLU A 37 -9.45 9.39 16.10
C GLU A 37 -9.92 8.21 15.22
N ASP A 38 -11.04 8.35 14.55
CA ASP A 38 -11.65 7.33 13.70
C ASP A 38 -11.59 7.63 12.19
N TRP A 39 -10.62 8.43 11.77
CA TRP A 39 -10.44 8.82 10.36
C TRP A 39 -10.40 7.61 9.42
N TYR A 40 -9.85 6.50 9.88
CA TYR A 40 -9.68 5.28 9.08
C TYR A 40 -11.01 4.65 8.67
N LYS A 41 -12.08 4.88 9.41
CA LYS A 41 -13.42 4.34 9.07
C LYS A 41 -13.94 4.96 7.78
N VAL A 42 -13.87 6.29 7.66
CA VAL A 42 -14.23 6.99 6.43
C VAL A 42 -13.29 6.63 5.29
N TYR A 43 -12.00 6.59 5.58
CA TYR A 43 -10.96 6.23 4.62
C TYR A 43 -11.22 4.84 4.00
N CYS A 44 -11.45 3.83 4.82
CA CYS A 44 -11.72 2.47 4.35
C CYS A 44 -13.04 2.39 3.58
N LYS A 45 -14.06 3.12 3.99
CA LYS A 45 -15.34 3.16 3.28
C LYS A 45 -15.17 3.77 1.88
N VAL A 46 -14.42 4.84 1.75
CA VAL A 46 -14.11 5.44 0.43
C VAL A 46 -13.38 4.43 -0.44
N ALA A 47 -12.39 3.72 0.11
CA ALA A 47 -11.65 2.68 -0.63
C ALA A 47 -12.59 1.57 -1.11
N GLU A 48 -13.49 1.11 -0.26
CA GLU A 48 -14.47 0.07 -0.61
C GLU A 48 -15.44 0.54 -1.70
N ASP A 49 -15.93 1.77 -1.62
CA ASP A 49 -16.82 2.34 -2.63
C ASP A 49 -16.14 2.47 -4.00
N LEU A 50 -14.89 2.91 -4.03
CA LEU A 50 -14.09 3.00 -5.25
C LEU A 50 -13.79 1.60 -5.82
N SER A 51 -13.49 0.64 -4.98
CA SER A 51 -13.28 -0.75 -5.39
C SER A 51 -14.55 -1.34 -6.03
N ARG A 52 -15.71 -1.09 -5.46
CA ARG A 52 -16.99 -1.53 -6.03
C ARG A 52 -17.28 -0.91 -7.39
N GLN A 53 -16.76 0.29 -7.65
CA GLN A 53 -16.87 0.95 -8.96
C GLN A 53 -15.90 0.39 -10.00
N GLY A 54 -15.05 -0.58 -9.64
CA GLY A 54 -14.12 -1.24 -10.54
C GLY A 54 -12.70 -0.71 -10.51
N TYR A 55 -12.38 0.25 -9.66
CA TYR A 55 -11.02 0.77 -9.51
C TYR A 55 -10.15 -0.20 -8.71
N ILE A 56 -8.84 -0.15 -8.96
CA ILE A 56 -7.83 -0.72 -8.09
C ILE A 56 -7.34 0.41 -7.18
N VAL A 57 -7.60 0.29 -5.89
CA VAL A 57 -7.38 1.36 -4.91
C VAL A 57 -6.19 1.02 -4.02
N PHE A 58 -5.15 1.82 -4.09
CA PHE A 58 -4.04 1.71 -3.16
C PHE A 58 -4.39 2.44 -1.85
N VAL A 59 -4.18 1.75 -0.74
CA VAL A 59 -4.38 2.31 0.59
C VAL A 59 -3.08 2.22 1.40
N SER A 60 -3.01 3.03 2.44
CA SER A 60 -1.85 3.04 3.32
C SER A 60 -1.76 1.77 4.16
N SER A 61 -0.56 1.44 4.60
CA SER A 61 -0.28 0.25 5.43
C SER A 61 -0.45 0.48 6.93
N HIS A 62 -1.10 1.56 7.36
CA HIS A 62 -1.38 1.81 8.78
C HIS A 62 -2.12 0.63 9.42
N SER A 63 -1.76 0.29 10.65
CA SER A 63 -2.36 -0.86 11.35
C SER A 63 -3.88 -0.75 11.48
N VAL A 64 -4.40 0.45 11.75
CA VAL A 64 -5.86 0.67 11.86
C VAL A 64 -6.59 0.43 10.55
N VAL A 65 -5.97 0.76 9.40
CA VAL A 65 -6.51 0.49 8.06
C VAL A 65 -6.51 -1.01 7.78
N ARG A 66 -5.39 -1.68 8.06
CA ARG A 66 -5.27 -3.14 7.87
C ARG A 66 -6.32 -3.90 8.69
N GLU A 67 -6.50 -3.53 9.96
CA GLU A 67 -7.50 -4.16 10.83
C GLU A 67 -8.92 -3.92 10.32
N ALA A 68 -9.25 -2.69 9.92
CA ALA A 68 -10.58 -2.36 9.43
C ALA A 68 -10.93 -3.10 8.13
N LEU A 69 -9.95 -3.33 7.25
CA LEU A 69 -10.17 -4.01 5.98
C LEU A 69 -10.29 -5.54 6.09
N LYS A 70 -9.94 -6.14 7.23
CA LYS A 70 -10.14 -7.58 7.45
C LYS A 70 -11.60 -8.01 7.33
N GLY A 71 -12.54 -7.12 7.66
CA GLY A 71 -13.98 -7.39 7.55
C GLY A 71 -14.60 -6.97 6.22
N SER A 72 -13.81 -6.50 5.26
CA SER A 72 -14.33 -6.02 3.99
C SER A 72 -14.85 -7.15 3.10
N GLU A 73 -15.95 -6.89 2.39
CA GLU A 73 -16.47 -7.78 1.33
C GLU A 73 -15.69 -7.63 0.02
N GLU A 74 -14.87 -6.58 -0.10
CA GLU A 74 -14.02 -6.35 -1.27
C GLU A 74 -12.78 -7.23 -1.24
N ALA A 75 -12.24 -7.57 -2.42
CA ALA A 75 -10.96 -8.24 -2.51
C ALA A 75 -9.86 -7.31 -2.01
N VAL A 76 -9.10 -7.76 -1.01
CA VAL A 76 -8.00 -7.00 -0.40
C VAL A 76 -6.69 -7.75 -0.64
N ALA A 77 -5.75 -7.06 -1.28
CA ALA A 77 -4.39 -7.55 -1.50
C ALA A 77 -3.39 -6.78 -0.64
N VAL A 78 -2.21 -7.34 -0.47
CA VAL A 78 -1.06 -6.67 0.15
C VAL A 78 0.09 -6.60 -0.84
N ALA A 79 0.83 -5.49 -0.84
CA ALA A 79 1.99 -5.28 -1.71
C ALA A 79 3.17 -4.77 -0.89
N TYR A 80 4.30 -5.46 -0.97
CA TYR A 80 5.45 -5.20 -0.12
C TYR A 80 6.74 -5.74 -0.74
N PRO A 81 7.91 -5.16 -0.41
CA PRO A 81 9.19 -5.73 -0.76
C PRO A 81 9.53 -6.93 0.16
N ILE A 82 10.29 -7.88 -0.35
CA ILE A 82 10.83 -8.96 0.51
C ILE A 82 11.90 -8.41 1.47
N GLY A 83 12.13 -9.13 2.56
CA GLY A 83 13.04 -8.72 3.64
C GLY A 83 14.48 -8.46 3.20
N THR A 84 14.98 -9.18 2.17
CA THR A 84 16.34 -9.00 1.64
C THR A 84 16.57 -7.64 0.99
N LEU A 85 15.51 -6.90 0.67
CA LEU A 85 15.59 -5.57 0.08
C LEU A 85 15.66 -4.43 1.10
N GLU A 86 15.71 -4.73 2.40
CA GLU A 86 15.65 -3.74 3.49
C GLU A 86 16.60 -2.57 3.27
N LYS A 87 17.89 -2.82 3.11
CA LYS A 87 18.89 -1.75 2.98
C LYS A 87 18.62 -0.84 1.79
N ARG A 88 18.32 -1.43 0.64
CA ARG A 88 18.04 -0.69 -0.59
C ARG A 88 16.74 0.10 -0.48
N TRP A 89 15.75 -0.48 0.22
CA TRP A 89 14.47 0.17 0.42
C TRP A 89 14.58 1.38 1.35
N VAL A 90 15.28 1.24 2.46
CA VAL A 90 15.55 2.35 3.38
C VAL A 90 16.29 3.47 2.66
N THR A 91 17.31 3.15 1.85
CA THR A 91 18.02 4.13 1.02
C THR A 91 17.08 4.84 0.05
N LYS A 92 16.20 4.11 -0.64
CA LYS A 92 15.21 4.66 -1.56
C LYS A 92 14.29 5.68 -0.87
N LEU A 93 13.77 5.32 0.30
CA LEU A 93 12.91 6.22 1.07
C LEU A 93 13.65 7.42 1.63
N GLY A 94 14.90 7.24 2.04
CA GLY A 94 15.77 8.33 2.48
C GLY A 94 16.09 9.32 1.37
N ASP A 95 16.39 8.83 0.17
CA ASP A 95 16.63 9.66 -1.02
C ASP A 95 15.38 10.47 -1.39
N ARG A 96 14.21 9.84 -1.31
CA ARG A 96 12.93 10.53 -1.56
C ARG A 96 12.68 11.63 -0.53
N TYR A 97 12.91 11.37 0.74
CA TYR A 97 12.80 12.37 1.78
C TYR A 97 13.77 13.54 1.54
N ASN A 98 15.00 13.27 1.18
CA ASN A 98 16.00 14.32 0.89
C ASN A 98 15.58 15.21 -0.29
N LYS A 99 14.82 14.69 -1.24
CA LYS A 99 14.32 15.48 -2.37
C LYS A 99 13.10 16.32 -2.04
N THR A 100 12.18 15.80 -1.25
CA THR A 100 10.86 16.42 -1.00
C THR A 100 10.82 17.21 0.29
N ASN A 101 11.60 16.83 1.30
CA ASN A 101 11.53 17.33 2.68
C ASN A 101 10.11 17.26 3.28
N SER A 102 9.23 16.43 2.73
CA SER A 102 7.85 16.31 3.21
C SER A 102 7.78 15.50 4.50
N GLU A 103 6.80 15.83 5.35
CA GLU A 103 6.56 15.08 6.59
C GLU A 103 6.16 13.64 6.30
N LYS A 104 5.40 13.41 5.24
CA LYS A 104 5.01 12.07 4.78
C LYS A 104 6.24 11.22 4.47
N ASP A 105 7.18 11.75 3.68
CA ASP A 105 8.39 11.00 3.29
C ASP A 105 9.34 10.81 4.46
N ARG A 106 9.42 11.78 5.37
CA ARG A 106 10.17 11.66 6.61
C ARG A 106 9.64 10.52 7.47
N THR A 107 8.33 10.46 7.66
CA THR A 107 7.66 9.42 8.46
C THR A 107 7.89 8.04 7.85
N ALA A 108 7.74 7.92 6.52
CA ALA A 108 7.97 6.67 5.81
C ALA A 108 9.42 6.18 5.95
N TYR A 109 10.38 7.10 5.80
CA TYR A 109 11.80 6.79 5.96
C TYR A 109 12.13 6.32 7.38
N LYS A 110 11.71 7.07 8.39
CA LYS A 110 11.94 6.71 9.80
C LYS A 110 11.32 5.36 10.16
N ARG A 111 10.10 5.14 9.71
CA ARG A 111 9.40 3.88 9.95
C ARG A 111 10.13 2.70 9.33
N ALA A 112 10.57 2.82 8.08
CA ALA A 112 11.33 1.79 7.40
C ALA A 112 12.68 1.52 8.10
N LYS A 113 13.37 2.58 8.52
CA LYS A 113 14.65 2.46 9.22
C LYS A 113 14.53 1.69 10.54
N ASP A 114 13.45 1.91 11.29
CA ASP A 114 13.29 1.37 12.64
C ASP A 114 12.47 0.07 12.67
N HIS A 115 11.54 -0.14 11.74
CA HIS A 115 10.51 -1.18 11.82
C HIS A 115 10.28 -1.95 10.52
N PHE A 116 11.21 -1.93 9.55
CA PHE A 116 11.01 -2.56 8.24
C PHE A 116 10.57 -4.03 8.37
N ASN A 117 11.34 -4.85 9.08
CA ASN A 117 11.04 -6.29 9.19
C ASN A 117 9.70 -6.56 9.88
N GLU A 118 9.37 -5.83 10.94
CA GLU A 118 8.09 -5.96 11.63
C GLU A 118 6.93 -5.67 10.71
N ASP A 119 7.03 -4.60 9.92
CA ASP A 119 5.97 -4.19 9.00
C ASP A 119 5.82 -5.17 7.84
N ILE A 120 6.94 -5.66 7.28
CA ILE A 120 6.90 -6.67 6.20
C ILE A 120 6.28 -7.98 6.71
N VAL A 121 6.66 -8.43 7.90
CA VAL A 121 6.06 -9.64 8.51
C VAL A 121 4.56 -9.45 8.72
N SER A 122 4.12 -8.28 9.17
CA SER A 122 2.71 -7.98 9.35
C SER A 122 1.92 -8.04 8.04
N LEU A 123 2.51 -7.57 6.94
CA LEU A 123 1.89 -7.65 5.61
C LEU A 123 1.90 -9.07 5.06
N LEU A 124 3.01 -9.78 5.23
CA LEU A 124 3.14 -11.19 4.82
C LEU A 124 2.09 -12.07 5.50
N ASN A 125 1.81 -11.83 6.77
CA ASN A 125 0.86 -12.60 7.58
C ASN A 125 -0.59 -12.06 7.51
N TYR A 126 -0.84 -11.02 6.73
CA TYR A 126 -2.20 -10.49 6.56
C TYR A 126 -3.11 -11.59 5.98
N PRO A 127 -4.35 -11.76 6.49
CA PRO A 127 -5.22 -12.87 6.08
C PRO A 127 -5.82 -12.64 4.70
N THR A 128 -5.03 -12.78 3.67
CA THR A 128 -5.44 -12.72 2.26
C THR A 128 -4.59 -13.69 1.44
N HIS A 129 -5.14 -14.17 0.33
CA HIS A 129 -4.40 -14.95 -0.66
C HIS A 129 -3.76 -14.09 -1.76
N HIS A 130 -4.04 -12.78 -1.75
CA HIS A 130 -3.63 -11.86 -2.79
C HIS A 130 -2.38 -11.10 -2.35
N HIS A 131 -1.21 -11.58 -2.76
CA HIS A 131 0.08 -10.99 -2.41
C HIS A 131 0.82 -10.50 -3.65
N VAL A 132 1.27 -9.24 -3.62
CA VAL A 132 2.25 -8.67 -4.55
C VAL A 132 3.58 -8.58 -3.82
N CYS A 133 4.44 -9.57 -4.02
CA CYS A 133 5.74 -9.65 -3.36
C CYS A 133 6.82 -9.14 -4.30
N LEU A 134 7.43 -8.01 -3.98
CA LEU A 134 8.48 -7.39 -4.80
C LEU A 134 9.82 -7.97 -4.42
N THR A 135 10.46 -8.70 -5.35
CA THR A 135 11.68 -9.48 -5.10
C THR A 135 12.96 -8.79 -5.55
N THR A 136 12.85 -7.78 -6.40
CA THR A 136 13.99 -6.99 -6.91
C THR A 136 13.66 -5.50 -6.87
N MET A 137 14.67 -4.63 -6.93
CA MET A 137 14.47 -3.19 -6.94
C MET A 137 13.98 -2.65 -8.29
N ASP A 138 14.17 -3.36 -9.38
CA ASP A 138 13.80 -2.97 -10.73
C ASP A 138 12.48 -3.58 -11.21
N TYR A 139 11.57 -3.84 -10.28
CA TYR A 139 10.24 -4.35 -10.58
C TYR A 139 9.37 -3.32 -11.32
N ASP A 140 8.40 -3.81 -12.09
CA ASP A 140 7.30 -3.01 -12.61
C ASP A 140 6.02 -3.33 -11.81
N LEU A 141 5.50 -2.35 -11.07
CA LEU A 141 4.39 -2.57 -10.14
C LEU A 141 3.14 -3.08 -10.85
N GLU A 142 2.79 -2.50 -12.00
CA GLU A 142 1.61 -2.94 -12.75
C GLU A 142 1.74 -4.38 -13.21
N SER A 143 2.90 -4.78 -13.72
CA SER A 143 3.15 -6.16 -14.14
C SER A 143 3.01 -7.14 -12.97
N GLU A 144 3.49 -6.78 -11.80
CA GLU A 144 3.36 -7.62 -10.60
C GLU A 144 1.91 -7.73 -10.13
N ILE A 145 1.14 -6.66 -10.21
CA ILE A 145 -0.31 -6.67 -9.88
C ILE A 145 -1.06 -7.56 -10.88
N ILE A 146 -0.81 -7.42 -12.16
CA ILE A 146 -1.46 -8.24 -13.20
C ILE A 146 -1.11 -9.71 -13.00
N ARG A 147 0.14 -10.02 -12.69
CA ARG A 147 0.58 -11.39 -12.39
C ARG A 147 -0.19 -11.98 -11.22
N MET A 148 -0.35 -11.23 -10.13
CA MET A 148 -1.14 -11.67 -8.98
C MET A 148 -2.59 -11.95 -9.36
N ILE A 149 -3.24 -11.02 -10.06
CA ILE A 149 -4.64 -11.16 -10.48
C ILE A 149 -4.82 -12.41 -11.36
N ASN A 150 -3.95 -12.60 -12.33
CA ASN A 150 -4.00 -13.75 -13.23
C ASN A 150 -3.78 -15.08 -12.50
N HIS A 151 -2.82 -15.12 -11.58
CA HIS A 151 -2.54 -16.30 -10.75
C HIS A 151 -3.76 -16.68 -9.91
N ASP A 152 -4.43 -15.70 -9.31
CA ASP A 152 -5.59 -15.93 -8.47
C ASP A 152 -6.81 -16.41 -9.28
N ILE A 153 -6.98 -15.92 -10.51
CA ILE A 153 -8.00 -16.40 -11.43
C ILE A 153 -7.78 -17.89 -11.75
N PHE A 154 -6.55 -18.30 -12.04
CA PHE A 154 -6.23 -19.70 -12.33
C PHE A 154 -6.47 -20.64 -11.16
N ARG A 155 -6.39 -20.17 -9.92
CA ARG A 155 -6.70 -20.97 -8.73
C ARG A 155 -8.18 -21.31 -8.60
N LEU A 156 -9.07 -20.60 -9.28
CA LEU A 156 -10.50 -20.84 -9.28
C LEU A 156 -10.92 -21.97 -10.22
N PHE A 157 -10.02 -22.43 -11.05
CA PHE A 157 -10.20 -23.51 -12.00
C PHE A 157 -9.30 -24.71 -11.68
#